data_e4e84c2ea7fb5cf913cc2ca6d4c97c90
#
_entry.id   e4e84c2ea7fb5cf913cc2ca6d4c97c90
#
_cell.length_a   1.000
_cell.length_b   1.000
_cell.length_c   1.000
_cell.angle_alpha   90.00
_cell.angle_beta   90.00
_cell.angle_gamma   90.00
#
_symmetry.space_group_name_H-M   'P 1'
#
loop_
_entity.id
_entity.type
_entity.pdbx_description
1 polymer ?
#
loop_
_entity_poly.entity_id
_entity_poly.type
_entity_poly.pdbx_seq_one_letter_code
_entity_poly.pdbx_strand_id
1 'polypeptide(L)'
;PDVFRRVVLISAPFGGPPAIAIADDPVHDALAALPRPRKHYQWYYSTRAAEADMLHAPQGLHAFLRVYFHMKSADWAGNRVHPLTGWTADELAKMPEYYIMDLAADMPASVAPAMPSAAEIAACDWLPEEALAVYAAEFARTGLQAALNWYRCGTDPRFLRDLSVYSGRQIEVPVCFIAGVADWGTRQRPSTLERMETVACADYHGTFLVPGAGPWVQQEQPQAVTGRVLEFIS
;
A
#
# COMPACT_ATOMS: atom_id res chain seq x y z
N PRO A 1 -13.63 -22.42 2.23
CA PRO A 1 -13.48 -22.32 3.69
C PRO A 1 -12.69 -23.49 4.25
N ASP A 2 -12.73 -24.68 3.63
CA ASP A 2 -12.10 -25.89 4.19
C ASP A 2 -10.56 -25.90 4.12
N VAL A 3 -9.96 -24.97 3.40
CA VAL A 3 -8.49 -24.86 3.21
C VAL A 3 -7.85 -23.94 4.25
N PHE A 4 -8.52 -22.85 4.60
CA PHE A 4 -8.00 -21.85 5.53
C PHE A 4 -8.75 -21.94 6.87
N ARG A 5 -7.99 -21.97 7.96
CA ARG A 5 -8.55 -21.99 9.32
C ARG A 5 -8.58 -20.59 9.94
N ARG A 6 -7.66 -19.73 9.57
CA ARG A 6 -7.51 -18.36 10.07
C ARG A 6 -6.86 -17.48 8.99
N VAL A 7 -7.09 -16.19 9.03
CA VAL A 7 -6.51 -15.21 8.11
C VAL A 7 -5.91 -14.04 8.89
N VAL A 8 -4.67 -13.72 8.62
CA VAL A 8 -4.02 -12.48 9.08
C VAL A 8 -3.91 -11.54 7.89
N LEU A 9 -4.54 -10.39 7.94
CA LEU A 9 -4.41 -9.32 6.95
C LEU A 9 -3.37 -8.32 7.44
N ILE A 10 -2.49 -7.86 6.54
CA ILE A 10 -1.39 -6.96 6.91
C ILE A 10 -1.42 -5.71 6.01
N SER A 11 -1.29 -4.54 6.60
CA SER A 11 -1.16 -3.20 6.00
C SER A 11 -2.39 -2.68 5.27
N ALA A 12 -3.02 -3.47 4.40
CA ALA A 12 -4.18 -3.04 3.63
C ALA A 12 -5.48 -3.63 4.20
N PRO A 13 -6.40 -2.83 4.74
CA PRO A 13 -7.67 -3.32 5.23
C PRO A 13 -8.56 -3.80 4.08
N PHE A 14 -9.30 -4.89 4.32
CA PHE A 14 -10.22 -5.49 3.36
C PHE A 14 -11.65 -5.01 3.61
N GLY A 15 -12.14 -4.10 2.79
CA GLY A 15 -13.52 -3.58 2.91
C GLY A 15 -14.62 -4.45 2.31
N GLY A 16 -14.32 -5.69 1.94
CA GLY A 16 -15.21 -6.61 1.24
C GLY A 16 -14.96 -6.68 -0.26
N PRO A 17 -15.55 -7.67 -0.95
CA PRO A 17 -15.51 -7.77 -2.41
C PRO A 17 -16.19 -6.58 -3.08
N PRO A 18 -15.86 -6.28 -4.36
CA PRO A 18 -16.54 -5.23 -5.11
C PRO A 18 -18.04 -5.54 -5.26
N ALA A 19 -18.85 -4.50 -5.35
CA ALA A 19 -20.26 -4.64 -5.66
C ALA A 19 -20.48 -5.18 -7.08
N ILE A 20 -21.61 -5.83 -7.33
CA ILE A 20 -22.00 -6.32 -8.66
C ILE A 20 -22.09 -5.16 -9.67
N ALA A 21 -22.69 -4.05 -9.24
CA ALA A 21 -22.69 -2.81 -10.01
C ALA A 21 -21.43 -2.01 -9.65
N ILE A 22 -20.43 -2.03 -10.54
CA ILE A 22 -19.24 -1.22 -10.39
C ILE A 22 -19.62 0.20 -10.79
N ALA A 23 -19.65 1.11 -9.82
CA ALA A 23 -19.87 2.52 -10.09
C ALA A 23 -18.60 3.15 -10.68
N ASP A 24 -18.78 4.13 -11.56
CA ASP A 24 -17.68 4.95 -12.02
C ASP A 24 -17.09 5.71 -10.82
N ASP A 25 -15.78 5.74 -10.74
CA ASP A 25 -15.05 6.49 -9.70
C ASP A 25 -14.47 7.78 -10.32
N PRO A 26 -15.14 8.93 -10.15
CA PRO A 26 -14.70 10.19 -10.76
C PRO A 26 -13.47 10.80 -10.09
N VAL A 27 -12.94 10.18 -9.05
CA VAL A 27 -11.84 10.76 -8.25
C VAL A 27 -10.57 10.94 -9.08
N HIS A 28 -10.34 10.08 -10.08
CA HIS A 28 -9.17 10.19 -10.94
C HIS A 28 -9.23 11.48 -11.79
N ASP A 29 -10.36 11.76 -12.42
CA ASP A 29 -10.58 12.98 -13.20
C ASP A 29 -10.56 14.21 -12.30
N ALA A 30 -11.14 14.11 -11.11
CA ALA A 30 -11.11 15.20 -10.13
C ALA A 30 -9.68 15.51 -9.65
N LEU A 31 -8.84 14.50 -9.44
CA LEU A 31 -7.42 14.68 -9.12
C LEU A 31 -6.66 15.37 -10.26
N ALA A 32 -6.91 14.97 -11.50
CA ALA A 32 -6.27 15.58 -12.68
C ALA A 32 -6.72 17.03 -12.91
N ALA A 33 -7.91 17.40 -12.46
CA ALA A 33 -8.47 18.75 -12.57
C ALA A 33 -8.05 19.71 -11.44
N LEU A 34 -7.32 19.25 -10.43
CA LEU A 34 -6.81 20.13 -9.35
C LEU A 34 -5.92 21.25 -9.91
N PRO A 35 -5.81 22.41 -9.22
CA PRO A 35 -4.85 23.48 -9.61
C PRO A 35 -3.41 23.01 -9.76
N ARG A 36 -2.98 22.02 -8.94
CA ARG A 36 -1.80 21.18 -9.15
C ARG A 36 -2.31 19.80 -9.56
N PRO A 37 -2.29 19.47 -10.87
CA PRO A 37 -2.87 18.22 -11.36
C PRO A 37 -2.19 16.98 -10.76
N ARG A 38 -2.99 16.04 -10.27
CA ARG A 38 -2.52 14.85 -9.55
C ARG A 38 -3.07 13.57 -10.16
N LYS A 39 -2.45 12.45 -9.80
CA LYS A 39 -2.94 11.08 -10.07
C LYS A 39 -2.72 10.19 -8.86
N HIS A 40 -3.61 9.24 -8.67
CA HIS A 40 -3.46 8.22 -7.63
C HIS A 40 -2.45 7.16 -8.10
N TYR A 41 -1.53 6.71 -7.23
CA TYR A 41 -0.45 5.77 -7.56
C TYR A 41 -0.96 4.44 -8.14
N GLN A 42 -2.14 3.96 -7.72
CA GLN A 42 -2.72 2.70 -8.21
C GLN A 42 -3.01 2.75 -9.71
N TRP A 43 -3.50 3.88 -10.24
CA TRP A 43 -3.68 4.07 -11.68
C TRP A 43 -2.36 4.13 -12.42
N TYR A 44 -1.36 4.81 -11.85
CA TYR A 44 -0.01 4.80 -12.44
C TYR A 44 0.56 3.39 -12.48
N TYR A 45 0.51 2.62 -11.38
CA TYR A 45 1.01 1.25 -11.33
C TYR A 45 0.25 0.29 -12.26
N SER A 46 -0.96 0.62 -12.64
CA SER A 46 -1.75 -0.16 -13.60
C SER A 46 -1.33 0.07 -15.05
N THR A 47 -0.51 1.09 -15.33
CA THR A 47 0.05 1.36 -16.66
C THR A 47 1.19 0.40 -17.00
N ARG A 48 1.49 0.26 -18.28
CA ARG A 48 2.66 -0.50 -18.71
C ARG A 48 3.98 0.27 -18.54
N ALA A 49 3.92 1.60 -18.48
CA ALA A 49 5.10 2.44 -18.32
C ALA A 49 5.73 2.30 -16.92
N ALA A 50 4.90 2.07 -15.88
CA ALA A 50 5.35 2.06 -14.49
C ALA A 50 6.52 1.10 -14.20
N GLU A 51 6.55 -0.08 -14.83
CA GLU A 51 7.68 -1.00 -14.69
C GLU A 51 8.97 -0.41 -15.26
N ALA A 52 8.91 0.07 -16.51
CA ALA A 52 10.09 0.63 -17.18
C ALA A 52 10.63 1.86 -16.45
N ASP A 53 9.74 2.74 -15.99
CA ASP A 53 10.09 3.93 -15.23
C ASP A 53 10.86 3.58 -13.95
N MET A 54 10.39 2.56 -13.20
CA MET A 54 11.01 2.15 -11.94
C MET A 54 12.28 1.33 -12.12
N LEU A 55 12.31 0.40 -13.09
CA LEU A 55 13.52 -0.40 -13.38
C LEU A 55 14.66 0.44 -13.94
N HIS A 56 14.33 1.46 -14.72
CA HIS A 56 15.29 2.38 -15.34
C HIS A 56 15.28 3.76 -14.68
N ALA A 57 14.96 3.80 -13.38
CA ALA A 57 14.95 5.04 -12.61
C ALA A 57 16.26 5.84 -12.85
N PRO A 58 16.21 7.17 -13.06
CA PRO A 58 17.40 7.98 -13.33
C PRO A 58 18.47 7.88 -12.24
N GLN A 59 18.06 7.69 -10.98
CA GLN A 59 18.94 7.47 -9.84
C GLN A 59 19.46 6.03 -9.72
N GLY A 60 19.05 5.14 -10.61
CA GLY A 60 19.29 3.69 -10.55
C GLY A 60 18.31 2.96 -9.64
N LEU A 61 18.04 1.68 -9.95
CA LEU A 61 17.06 0.85 -9.25
C LEU A 61 17.32 0.75 -7.75
N HIS A 62 18.57 0.54 -7.33
CA HIS A 62 18.95 0.43 -5.93
C HIS A 62 18.62 1.72 -5.14
N ALA A 63 19.03 2.89 -5.65
CA ALA A 63 18.75 4.15 -5.00
C ALA A 63 17.26 4.50 -5.03
N PHE A 64 16.55 4.17 -6.13
CA PHE A 64 15.09 4.28 -6.18
C PHE A 64 14.43 3.45 -5.08
N LEU A 65 14.80 2.18 -4.92
CA LEU A 65 14.24 1.32 -3.87
C LEU A 65 14.57 1.85 -2.47
N ARG A 66 15.81 2.35 -2.24
CA ARG A 66 16.19 2.96 -0.95
C ARG A 66 15.23 4.09 -0.56
N VAL A 67 15.01 5.05 -1.44
CA VAL A 67 14.12 6.18 -1.14
C VAL A 67 12.64 5.76 -1.08
N TYR A 68 12.22 4.82 -1.91
CA TYR A 68 10.84 4.33 -1.92
C TYR A 68 10.49 3.61 -0.61
N PHE A 69 11.37 2.75 -0.12
CA PHE A 69 11.19 2.09 1.17
C PHE A 69 11.20 3.09 2.33
N HIS A 70 12.19 4.00 2.34
CA HIS A 70 12.32 5.03 3.38
C HIS A 70 11.09 5.93 3.46
N MET A 71 10.67 6.52 2.34
CA MET A 71 9.55 7.48 2.30
C MET A 71 8.22 6.89 2.79
N LYS A 72 8.05 5.57 2.67
CA LYS A 72 6.86 4.87 3.14
C LYS A 72 6.98 4.36 4.56
N SER A 73 8.18 4.26 5.12
CA SER A 73 8.42 3.75 6.47
C SER A 73 8.04 4.75 7.57
N ALA A 74 8.10 4.30 8.81
CA ALA A 74 7.97 5.17 9.97
C ALA A 74 9.18 6.09 10.20
N ASP A 75 10.32 5.80 9.55
CA ASP A 75 11.54 6.60 9.69
C ASP A 75 11.44 7.96 8.97
N TRP A 76 10.58 8.07 7.96
CA TRP A 76 10.42 9.32 7.25
C TRP A 76 9.52 10.30 8.01
N ALA A 77 10.08 11.42 8.45
CA ALA A 77 9.37 12.45 9.22
C ALA A 77 8.17 13.08 8.47
N GLY A 78 8.12 12.99 7.13
CA GLY A 78 7.01 13.43 6.31
C GLY A 78 5.80 12.50 6.32
N ASN A 79 5.93 11.29 6.86
CA ASN A 79 4.87 10.29 6.89
C ASN A 79 3.87 10.52 8.04
N ARG A 80 3.13 11.64 7.98
CA ARG A 80 2.19 12.10 9.02
C ARG A 80 0.78 11.59 8.76
N VAL A 81 0.55 10.34 9.08
CA VAL A 81 -0.73 9.66 8.86
C VAL A 81 -1.84 10.25 9.72
N HIS A 82 -2.98 10.53 9.08
CA HIS A 82 -4.21 10.98 9.74
C HIS A 82 -5.43 10.48 8.96
N PRO A 83 -6.62 10.38 9.58
CA PRO A 83 -7.84 10.01 8.88
C PRO A 83 -8.20 11.04 7.80
N LEU A 84 -8.59 10.57 6.62
CA LEU A 84 -9.23 11.38 5.59
C LEU A 84 -10.72 11.48 5.88
N THR A 85 -11.33 12.63 5.56
CA THR A 85 -12.77 12.87 5.79
C THR A 85 -13.65 12.39 4.64
N GLY A 86 -13.06 12.07 3.47
CA GLY A 86 -13.78 11.60 2.30
C GLY A 86 -12.86 11.07 1.21
N TRP A 87 -13.46 10.35 0.27
CA TRP A 87 -12.81 9.91 -0.97
C TRP A 87 -12.97 10.98 -2.04
N THR A 88 -12.33 12.14 -1.83
CA THR A 88 -12.38 13.30 -2.73
C THR A 88 -10.97 13.74 -3.10
N ALA A 89 -10.82 14.44 -4.24
CA ALA A 89 -9.51 14.88 -4.73
C ALA A 89 -8.79 15.77 -3.71
N ASP A 90 -9.49 16.70 -3.06
CA ASP A 90 -8.90 17.61 -2.06
C ASP A 90 -8.40 16.87 -0.81
N GLU A 91 -9.15 15.87 -0.34
CA GLU A 91 -8.72 15.04 0.79
C GLU A 91 -7.52 14.18 0.42
N LEU A 92 -7.58 13.52 -0.72
CA LEU A 92 -6.49 12.68 -1.23
C LEU A 92 -5.22 13.48 -1.48
N ALA A 93 -5.32 14.73 -1.95
CA ALA A 93 -4.17 15.59 -2.18
C ALA A 93 -3.36 15.93 -0.92
N LYS A 94 -3.89 15.65 0.28
CA LYS A 94 -3.18 15.77 1.57
C LYS A 94 -2.20 14.62 1.82
N MET A 95 -2.34 13.53 1.08
CA MET A 95 -1.46 12.36 1.21
C MET A 95 -0.09 12.62 0.56
N PRO A 96 0.96 11.89 1.00
CA PRO A 96 2.28 11.97 0.40
C PRO A 96 2.29 11.69 -1.11
N GLU A 97 3.30 12.24 -1.80
CA GLU A 97 3.42 12.10 -3.26
C GLU A 97 3.64 10.66 -3.74
N TYR A 98 4.07 9.75 -2.90
CA TYR A 98 4.11 8.33 -3.26
C TYR A 98 2.72 7.65 -3.30
N TYR A 99 1.66 8.31 -2.82
CA TYR A 99 0.26 7.90 -3.00
C TYR A 99 -0.45 8.77 -4.04
N ILE A 100 -0.34 10.10 -3.92
CA ILE A 100 -1.01 11.05 -4.80
C ILE A 100 0.07 11.85 -5.54
N MET A 101 0.49 11.29 -6.66
CA MET A 101 1.60 11.75 -7.48
C MET A 101 1.21 13.01 -8.28
N ASP A 102 2.16 13.84 -8.63
CA ASP A 102 1.94 14.82 -9.70
C ASP A 102 1.56 14.10 -11.00
N LEU A 103 0.61 14.67 -11.74
CA LEU A 103 0.06 14.03 -12.95
C LEU A 103 1.16 13.69 -13.97
N ALA A 104 2.14 14.57 -14.14
CA ALA A 104 3.24 14.40 -15.09
C ALA A 104 4.42 13.57 -14.56
N ALA A 105 4.52 13.34 -13.23
CA ALA A 105 5.64 12.62 -12.64
C ALA A 105 5.48 11.10 -12.72
N ASP A 106 6.59 10.38 -12.80
CA ASP A 106 6.68 8.96 -12.50
C ASP A 106 6.98 8.72 -11.00
N MET A 107 7.02 7.47 -10.56
CA MET A 107 7.29 7.16 -9.15
C MET A 107 8.73 7.48 -8.74
N PRO A 108 9.78 7.18 -9.55
CA PRO A 108 11.14 7.61 -9.26
C PRO A 108 11.29 9.10 -9.02
N ALA A 109 10.67 9.95 -9.85
CA ALA A 109 10.67 11.40 -9.67
C ALA A 109 9.90 11.84 -8.44
N SER A 110 8.76 11.19 -8.14
CA SER A 110 7.91 11.52 -7.00
C SER A 110 8.61 11.28 -5.65
N VAL A 111 9.45 10.25 -5.55
CA VAL A 111 10.11 9.90 -4.30
C VAL A 111 11.52 10.48 -4.15
N ALA A 112 12.19 10.81 -5.24
CA ALA A 112 13.59 11.28 -5.25
C ALA A 112 13.89 12.42 -4.24
N PRO A 113 12.99 13.41 -4.02
CA PRO A 113 13.24 14.48 -3.06
C PRO A 113 13.35 14.03 -1.60
N ALA A 114 12.84 12.82 -1.26
CA ALA A 114 12.88 12.26 0.09
C ALA A 114 14.04 11.28 0.29
N MET A 115 15.09 11.32 -0.54
CA MET A 115 16.26 10.47 -0.36
C MET A 115 16.85 10.64 1.04
N PRO A 116 16.96 9.53 1.83
CA PRO A 116 17.53 9.60 3.17
C PRO A 116 19.01 9.99 3.11
N SER A 117 19.44 10.74 4.12
CA SER A 117 20.85 11.06 4.34
C SER A 117 21.67 9.81 4.66
N ALA A 118 22.98 9.89 4.53
CA ALA A 118 23.87 8.79 4.92
C ALA A 118 23.70 8.39 6.41
N ALA A 119 23.38 9.35 7.29
CA ALA A 119 23.13 9.08 8.69
C ALA A 119 21.82 8.31 8.92
N GLU A 120 20.75 8.67 8.21
CA GLU A 120 19.46 7.96 8.25
C GLU A 120 19.60 6.54 7.67
N ILE A 121 20.35 6.37 6.58
CA ILE A 121 20.64 5.04 6.02
C ILE A 121 21.40 4.17 7.04
N ALA A 122 22.42 4.72 7.68
CA ALA A 122 23.20 4.00 8.69
C ALA A 122 22.42 3.66 9.95
N ALA A 123 21.37 4.43 10.27
CA ALA A 123 20.49 4.19 11.42
C ALA A 123 19.32 3.24 11.09
N CYS A 124 19.13 2.84 9.83
CA CYS A 124 18.01 2.00 9.39
C CYS A 124 18.35 0.51 9.59
N ASP A 125 18.02 -0.04 10.74
CA ASP A 125 18.32 -1.43 11.10
C ASP A 125 17.45 -2.46 10.36
N TRP A 126 16.22 -2.08 9.98
CA TRP A 126 15.27 -3.01 9.35
C TRP A 126 15.53 -3.23 7.85
N LEU A 127 16.27 -2.32 7.19
CA LEU A 127 16.64 -2.44 5.77
C LEU A 127 18.13 -2.08 5.56
N PRO A 128 19.08 -2.90 6.05
CA PRO A 128 20.49 -2.70 5.79
C PRO A 128 20.82 -2.84 4.30
N GLU A 129 22.00 -2.34 3.89
CA GLU A 129 22.41 -2.32 2.46
C GLU A 129 22.43 -3.71 1.83
N GLU A 130 22.81 -4.74 2.58
CA GLU A 130 22.84 -6.13 2.09
C GLU A 130 21.43 -6.63 1.76
N ALA A 131 20.44 -6.30 2.59
CA ALA A 131 19.06 -6.68 2.35
C ALA A 131 18.49 -5.92 1.14
N LEU A 132 18.75 -4.61 1.04
CA LEU A 132 18.31 -3.80 -0.10
C LEU A 132 18.93 -4.29 -1.42
N ALA A 133 20.21 -4.70 -1.40
CA ALA A 133 20.88 -5.25 -2.57
C ALA A 133 20.19 -6.53 -3.09
N VAL A 134 19.66 -7.37 -2.20
CA VAL A 134 18.86 -8.56 -2.59
C VAL A 134 17.58 -8.14 -3.31
N TYR A 135 16.83 -7.15 -2.77
CA TYR A 135 15.63 -6.63 -3.46
C TYR A 135 15.96 -6.06 -4.83
N ALA A 136 17.03 -5.26 -4.93
CA ALA A 136 17.44 -4.66 -6.20
C ALA A 136 17.85 -5.71 -7.23
N ALA A 137 18.61 -6.72 -6.83
CA ALA A 137 19.03 -7.82 -7.71
C ALA A 137 17.83 -8.66 -8.20
N GLU A 138 16.89 -8.98 -7.30
CA GLU A 138 15.71 -9.76 -7.67
C GLU A 138 14.78 -8.98 -8.60
N PHE A 139 14.49 -7.70 -8.32
CA PHE A 139 13.70 -6.89 -9.23
C PHE A 139 14.39 -6.63 -10.58
N ALA A 140 15.72 -6.48 -10.60
CA ALA A 140 16.46 -6.39 -11.85
C ALA A 140 16.34 -7.69 -12.68
N ARG A 141 16.29 -8.84 -12.02
CA ARG A 141 16.19 -10.17 -12.65
C ARG A 141 14.77 -10.50 -13.10
N THR A 142 13.75 -10.18 -12.29
CA THR A 142 12.35 -10.62 -12.50
C THR A 142 11.46 -9.57 -13.15
N GLY A 143 11.86 -8.32 -13.08
CA GLY A 143 10.99 -7.18 -13.36
C GLY A 143 10.00 -6.91 -12.23
N LEU A 144 9.21 -5.87 -12.41
CA LEU A 144 8.17 -5.42 -11.47
C LEU A 144 6.75 -5.73 -11.98
N GLN A 145 6.60 -6.08 -13.26
CA GLN A 145 5.29 -6.18 -13.91
C GLN A 145 4.37 -7.19 -13.22
N ALA A 146 4.89 -8.32 -12.76
CA ALA A 146 4.09 -9.33 -12.09
C ALA A 146 3.46 -8.78 -10.79
N ALA A 147 4.23 -8.04 -9.99
CA ALA A 147 3.74 -7.36 -8.79
C ALA A 147 2.75 -6.24 -9.12
N LEU A 148 3.01 -5.46 -10.20
CA LEU A 148 2.14 -4.37 -10.64
C LEU A 148 0.78 -4.85 -11.18
N ASN A 149 0.68 -6.10 -11.63
CA ASN A 149 -0.60 -6.68 -12.05
C ASN A 149 -1.65 -6.72 -10.94
N TRP A 150 -1.23 -6.75 -9.67
CA TRP A 150 -2.12 -6.58 -8.53
C TRP A 150 -2.97 -5.30 -8.64
N TYR A 151 -2.33 -4.17 -8.97
CA TYR A 151 -3.01 -2.89 -9.12
C TYR A 151 -3.93 -2.88 -10.35
N ARG A 152 -3.52 -3.50 -11.44
CA ARG A 152 -4.36 -3.64 -12.63
C ARG A 152 -5.63 -4.43 -12.35
N CYS A 153 -5.56 -5.49 -11.56
CA CYS A 153 -6.75 -6.23 -11.12
C CYS A 153 -7.72 -5.37 -10.30
N GLY A 154 -7.21 -4.38 -9.56
CA GLY A 154 -8.03 -3.47 -8.75
C GLY A 154 -8.52 -2.21 -9.46
N THR A 155 -8.06 -1.90 -10.68
CA THR A 155 -8.40 -0.67 -11.41
C THR A 155 -9.06 -0.93 -12.77
N ASP A 156 -8.89 -2.10 -13.37
CA ASP A 156 -9.48 -2.45 -14.65
C ASP A 156 -10.87 -3.08 -14.43
N PRO A 157 -11.95 -2.48 -14.98
CA PRO A 157 -13.32 -2.97 -14.82
C PRO A 157 -13.52 -4.44 -15.24
N ARG A 158 -12.70 -4.94 -16.17
CA ARG A 158 -12.78 -6.34 -16.63
C ARG A 158 -12.47 -7.32 -15.49
N PHE A 159 -11.40 -7.04 -14.73
CA PHE A 159 -11.01 -7.89 -13.59
C PHE A 159 -11.89 -7.65 -12.37
N LEU A 160 -12.33 -6.43 -12.14
CA LEU A 160 -13.29 -6.12 -11.07
C LEU A 160 -14.61 -6.87 -11.25
N ARG A 161 -15.04 -7.07 -12.51
CA ARG A 161 -16.23 -7.87 -12.81
C ARG A 161 -16.06 -9.33 -12.37
N ASP A 162 -14.88 -9.92 -12.60
CA ASP A 162 -14.61 -11.30 -12.17
C ASP A 162 -14.63 -11.42 -10.64
N LEU A 163 -14.12 -10.40 -9.93
CA LEU A 163 -14.16 -10.35 -8.46
C LEU A 163 -15.59 -10.12 -7.92
N SER A 164 -16.48 -9.52 -8.69
CA SER A 164 -17.85 -9.21 -8.25
C SER A 164 -18.71 -10.47 -8.03
N VAL A 165 -18.29 -11.64 -8.52
CA VAL A 165 -18.94 -12.93 -8.21
C VAL A 165 -18.95 -13.21 -6.70
N TYR A 166 -18.04 -12.61 -5.96
CA TYR A 166 -17.97 -12.70 -4.49
C TYR A 166 -18.73 -11.56 -3.78
N SER A 167 -19.43 -10.70 -4.50
CA SER A 167 -20.17 -9.57 -3.92
C SER A 167 -21.07 -10.00 -2.77
N GLY A 168 -21.00 -9.29 -1.66
CA GLY A 168 -21.73 -9.59 -0.42
C GLY A 168 -21.19 -10.77 0.41
N ARG A 169 -20.14 -11.46 -0.06
CA ARG A 169 -19.47 -12.51 0.75
C ARG A 169 -18.60 -11.89 1.83
N GLN A 170 -18.54 -12.57 2.95
CA GLN A 170 -17.65 -12.27 4.08
C GLN A 170 -16.51 -13.28 4.14
N ILE A 171 -15.43 -12.93 4.83
CA ILE A 171 -14.45 -13.91 5.31
C ILE A 171 -15.08 -14.57 6.55
N GLU A 172 -15.37 -15.87 6.45
CA GLU A 172 -16.11 -16.63 7.47
C GLU A 172 -15.22 -17.28 8.54
N VAL A 173 -13.91 -17.36 8.28
CA VAL A 173 -12.92 -17.86 9.25
C VAL A 173 -12.42 -16.72 10.13
N PRO A 174 -11.85 -17.01 11.32
CA PRO A 174 -11.27 -15.98 12.18
C PRO A 174 -10.27 -15.10 11.44
N VAL A 175 -10.39 -13.77 11.60
CA VAL A 175 -9.53 -12.75 10.94
C VAL A 175 -8.96 -11.81 11.98
N CYS A 176 -7.65 -11.50 11.89
CA CYS A 176 -7.09 -10.32 12.53
C CYS A 176 -6.38 -9.42 11.51
N PHE A 177 -6.21 -8.16 11.89
CA PHE A 177 -5.54 -7.17 11.07
C PHE A 177 -4.35 -6.55 11.81
N ILE A 178 -3.19 -6.48 11.13
CA ILE A 178 -1.96 -5.89 11.66
C ILE A 178 -1.48 -4.82 10.69
N ALA A 179 -1.20 -3.61 11.18
CA ALA A 179 -0.62 -2.53 10.37
C ALA A 179 0.28 -1.63 11.20
N GLY A 180 1.16 -0.88 10.56
CA GLY A 180 1.93 0.16 11.22
C GLY A 180 1.07 1.39 11.56
N VAL A 181 1.40 2.08 12.66
CA VAL A 181 0.74 3.36 13.02
C VAL A 181 0.99 4.42 11.93
N ALA A 182 2.16 4.38 11.28
CA ALA A 182 2.55 5.27 10.20
C ALA A 182 2.13 4.75 8.80
N ASP A 183 1.19 3.81 8.72
CA ASP A 183 0.71 3.26 7.45
C ASP A 183 -0.52 4.00 6.92
N TRP A 184 -0.34 4.76 5.85
CA TRP A 184 -1.44 5.40 5.12
C TRP A 184 -2.41 4.37 4.51
N GLY A 185 -2.01 3.13 4.29
CA GLY A 185 -2.88 2.06 3.81
C GLY A 185 -4.14 1.91 4.64
N THR A 186 -4.04 2.12 5.96
CA THR A 186 -5.16 2.06 6.90
C THR A 186 -6.12 3.24 6.80
N ARG A 187 -5.70 4.37 6.22
CA ARG A 187 -6.41 5.65 6.22
C ARG A 187 -6.75 6.19 4.85
N GLN A 188 -6.08 5.72 3.79
CA GLN A 188 -6.25 6.26 2.44
C GLN A 188 -7.67 6.14 1.89
N ARG A 189 -8.43 5.15 2.34
CA ARG A 189 -9.82 4.96 1.92
C ARG A 189 -10.72 5.01 3.17
N PRO A 190 -11.46 6.11 3.36
CA PRO A 190 -12.35 6.27 4.51
C PRO A 190 -13.31 5.09 4.67
N SER A 191 -13.60 4.74 5.90
CA SER A 191 -14.51 3.65 6.30
C SER A 191 -14.07 2.22 5.91
N THR A 192 -12.95 2.01 5.18
CA THR A 192 -12.56 0.65 4.79
C THR A 192 -12.19 -0.21 5.99
N LEU A 193 -11.45 0.35 6.96
CA LEU A 193 -11.11 -0.36 8.19
C LEU A 193 -12.37 -0.71 8.99
N GLU A 194 -13.27 0.24 9.20
CA GLU A 194 -14.55 0.02 9.88
C GLU A 194 -15.40 -1.06 9.17
N ARG A 195 -15.46 -1.00 7.83
CA ARG A 195 -16.16 -2.02 7.04
C ARG A 195 -15.54 -3.41 7.18
N MET A 196 -14.21 -3.51 7.29
CA MET A 196 -13.55 -4.78 7.57
C MET A 196 -14.00 -5.37 8.90
N GLU A 197 -14.06 -4.53 9.94
CA GLU A 197 -14.43 -4.92 11.29
C GLU A 197 -15.93 -5.32 11.42
N THR A 198 -16.81 -4.61 10.69
CA THR A 198 -18.26 -4.72 10.90
C THR A 198 -19.02 -5.44 9.80
N VAL A 199 -18.45 -5.54 8.60
CA VAL A 199 -19.17 -6.03 7.41
C VAL A 199 -18.40 -7.13 6.66
N ALA A 200 -17.08 -6.97 6.44
CA ALA A 200 -16.35 -7.86 5.53
C ALA A 200 -15.86 -9.14 6.18
N CYS A 201 -15.77 -9.20 7.51
CA CYS A 201 -15.32 -10.36 8.28
C CYS A 201 -16.44 -10.79 9.26
N ALA A 202 -16.83 -12.06 9.21
CA ALA A 202 -17.86 -12.61 10.10
C ALA A 202 -17.34 -12.86 11.52
N ASP A 203 -16.04 -13.17 11.65
CA ASP A 203 -15.36 -13.46 12.91
C ASP A 203 -14.07 -12.64 13.00
N TYR A 204 -14.20 -11.39 13.45
CA TYR A 204 -13.11 -10.42 13.51
C TYR A 204 -12.47 -10.33 14.89
N HIS A 205 -11.18 -10.62 14.99
CA HIS A 205 -10.39 -10.70 16.23
C HIS A 205 -9.56 -9.45 16.56
N GLY A 206 -9.78 -8.37 15.85
CA GLY A 206 -9.23 -7.06 16.21
C GLY A 206 -8.20 -6.50 15.23
N THR A 207 -7.99 -5.19 15.37
CA THR A 207 -6.99 -4.36 14.67
C THR A 207 -5.81 -4.12 15.59
N PHE A 208 -4.61 -4.50 15.17
CA PHE A 208 -3.37 -4.30 15.90
C PHE A 208 -2.48 -3.29 15.17
N LEU A 209 -2.44 -2.06 15.68
CA LEU A 209 -1.60 -1.01 15.16
C LEU A 209 -0.25 -1.01 15.87
N VAL A 210 0.82 -1.24 15.12
CA VAL A 210 2.20 -1.39 15.63
C VAL A 210 2.91 -0.05 15.59
N PRO A 211 3.32 0.52 16.75
CA PRO A 211 4.11 1.75 16.79
C PRO A 211 5.48 1.57 16.12
N GLY A 212 6.01 2.65 15.54
CA GLY A 212 7.33 2.64 14.89
C GLY A 212 7.37 1.81 13.61
N ALA A 213 6.22 1.63 12.95
CA ALA A 213 6.13 0.99 11.64
C ALA A 213 5.17 1.72 10.70
N GLY A 214 5.49 1.69 9.42
CA GLY A 214 4.67 2.07 8.29
C GLY A 214 4.11 0.84 7.56
N PRO A 215 3.96 0.90 6.22
CA PRO A 215 3.49 -0.21 5.40
C PRO A 215 4.36 -1.48 5.43
N TRP A 216 5.63 -1.34 5.81
CA TRP A 216 6.58 -2.45 5.88
C TRP A 216 6.62 -3.09 7.28
N VAL A 217 5.47 -3.15 7.96
CA VAL A 217 5.35 -3.47 9.38
C VAL A 217 6.06 -4.76 9.78
N GLN A 218 6.05 -5.77 8.92
CA GLN A 218 6.73 -7.05 9.17
C GLN A 218 8.27 -6.97 9.07
N GLN A 219 8.80 -5.97 8.37
CA GLN A 219 10.24 -5.70 8.31
C GLN A 219 10.65 -4.69 9.38
N GLU A 220 9.86 -3.63 9.57
CA GLU A 220 10.14 -2.55 10.53
C GLU A 220 10.01 -3.05 11.98
N GLN A 221 9.04 -3.93 12.27
CA GLN A 221 8.75 -4.44 13.61
C GLN A 221 8.50 -5.96 13.62
N PRO A 222 9.46 -6.80 13.21
CA PRO A 222 9.27 -8.23 12.99
C PRO A 222 8.85 -9.00 14.26
N GLN A 223 9.38 -8.62 15.43
CA GLN A 223 9.06 -9.29 16.69
C GLN A 223 7.61 -9.04 17.09
N ALA A 224 7.11 -7.79 16.95
CA ALA A 224 5.74 -7.44 17.27
C ALA A 224 4.75 -8.15 16.35
N VAL A 225 5.03 -8.19 15.05
CA VAL A 225 4.19 -8.88 14.06
C VAL A 225 4.19 -10.39 14.29
N THR A 226 5.36 -11.00 14.45
CA THR A 226 5.49 -12.44 14.71
C THR A 226 4.77 -12.84 15.99
N GLY A 227 4.95 -12.08 17.07
CA GLY A 227 4.26 -12.33 18.35
C GLY A 227 2.74 -12.33 18.18
N ARG A 228 2.18 -11.34 17.47
CA ARG A 228 0.74 -11.27 17.21
C ARG A 228 0.24 -12.41 16.33
N VAL A 229 0.98 -12.76 15.28
CA VAL A 229 0.62 -13.88 14.43
C VAL A 229 0.57 -15.18 15.24
N LEU A 230 1.60 -15.47 16.04
CA LEU A 230 1.65 -16.68 16.87
C LEU A 230 0.53 -16.72 17.90
N GLU A 231 0.26 -15.62 18.59
CA GLU A 231 -0.86 -15.49 19.54
C GLU A 231 -2.21 -15.80 18.87
N PHE A 232 -2.41 -15.26 17.66
CA PHE A 232 -3.68 -15.44 16.94
C PHE A 232 -3.87 -16.84 16.37
N ILE A 233 -2.81 -17.53 15.96
CA ILE A 233 -2.93 -18.88 15.37
C ILE A 233 -2.89 -20.02 16.41
N SER A 234 -2.51 -19.72 17.67
CA SER A 234 -2.56 -20.69 18.78
C SER A 234 -4.00 -20.94 19.22
#